data_68d00d39133a4010b672e39e4640b322
#
_entry.id   68d00d39133a4010b672e39e4640b322
#
_cell.length_a   1.000
_cell.length_b   1.000
_cell.length_c   1.000
_cell.angle_alpha   90.00
_cell.angle_beta   90.00
_cell.angle_gamma   90.00
#
_symmetry.space_group_name_H-M   'P 1'
#
loop_
_entity.id
_entity.type
_entity.pdbx_description
1 polymer ?
#
loop_
_entity_poly.entity_id
_entity_poly.type
_entity_poly.pdbx_seq_one_letter_code
_entity_poly.pdbx_strand_id
1 'polypeptide(L)'
;QKSSVERALKLVDLSRAGHKRFANYSLGMKQRLGIANALMNDPELLILDEPTNGLDPIGIAEIRKLLKELTEVHGKTILISSHQLSEIEQIADIIGILHDGELLEECDMNQIAQHNQRFISITVSDVHQATRLLEEEMQLANYSVAENNTIKIFEFAYEPQEINRLFGKNGIEVSSLFIGSGNLEEHFREITGGVGIA
;
A
#
# COMPACT_ATOMS: atom_id res chain seq x y z
N GLN A 1 3.80 -38.96 -1.13
CA GLN A 1 4.87 -38.03 -0.70
C GLN A 1 5.69 -37.49 -1.89
N LYS A 2 6.27 -38.36 -2.76
CA LYS A 2 7.09 -37.89 -3.89
C LYS A 2 6.30 -37.02 -4.85
N SER A 3 5.05 -37.36 -5.16
CA SER A 3 4.17 -36.57 -6.04
C SER A 3 3.77 -35.22 -5.43
N SER A 4 3.63 -35.11 -4.11
CA SER A 4 3.33 -33.85 -3.43
C SER A 4 4.50 -32.87 -3.50
N VAL A 5 5.72 -33.36 -3.30
CA VAL A 5 6.96 -32.57 -3.46
C VAL A 5 7.11 -32.06 -4.88
N GLU A 6 6.95 -32.92 -5.88
CA GLU A 6 7.07 -32.56 -7.30
C GLU A 6 6.00 -31.52 -7.69
N ARG A 7 4.76 -31.67 -7.20
CA ARG A 7 3.68 -30.70 -7.39
C ARG A 7 4.04 -29.34 -6.76
N ALA A 8 4.45 -29.33 -5.50
CA ALA A 8 4.81 -28.10 -4.82
C ALA A 8 5.98 -27.36 -5.49
N LEU A 9 7.03 -28.07 -5.88
CA LEU A 9 8.17 -27.49 -6.62
C LEU A 9 7.76 -26.96 -7.99
N LYS A 10 6.78 -27.58 -8.65
CA LYS A 10 6.25 -27.08 -9.91
C LYS A 10 5.48 -25.78 -9.75
N LEU A 11 4.65 -25.67 -8.72
CA LEU A 11 3.87 -24.47 -8.43
C LEU A 11 4.75 -23.24 -8.20
N VAL A 12 5.93 -23.42 -7.59
CA VAL A 12 6.85 -22.31 -7.29
C VAL A 12 7.99 -22.16 -8.31
N ASP A 13 7.90 -22.84 -9.46
CA ASP A 13 8.93 -22.84 -10.53
C ASP A 13 10.35 -23.24 -10.06
N LEU A 14 10.42 -24.20 -9.14
CA LEU A 14 11.70 -24.78 -8.66
C LEU A 14 11.98 -26.19 -9.18
N SER A 15 11.16 -26.74 -10.08
CA SER A 15 11.33 -28.12 -10.59
C SER A 15 12.72 -28.38 -11.16
N ARG A 16 13.29 -27.40 -11.91
CA ARG A 16 14.62 -27.52 -12.50
C ARG A 16 15.76 -27.40 -11.50
N ALA A 17 15.49 -26.79 -10.37
CA ALA A 17 16.47 -26.52 -9.31
C ALA A 17 16.42 -27.53 -8.17
N GLY A 18 15.48 -28.47 -8.16
CA GLY A 18 15.25 -29.43 -7.08
C GLY A 18 16.45 -30.35 -6.78
N HIS A 19 17.40 -30.47 -7.70
CA HIS A 19 18.66 -31.22 -7.50
C HIS A 19 19.78 -30.41 -6.85
N LYS A 20 19.64 -29.07 -6.76
CA LYS A 20 20.67 -28.21 -6.15
C LYS A 20 20.60 -28.30 -4.62
N ARG A 21 21.76 -28.17 -3.97
CA ARG A 21 21.82 -28.04 -2.51
C ARG A 21 21.24 -26.68 -2.08
N PHE A 22 20.51 -26.65 -0.97
CA PHE A 22 19.90 -25.42 -0.39
C PHE A 22 20.91 -24.28 -0.20
N ALA A 23 22.17 -24.62 0.16
CA ALA A 23 23.25 -23.63 0.31
C ALA A 23 23.52 -22.84 -1.00
N ASN A 24 23.19 -23.41 -2.16
CA ASN A 24 23.43 -22.83 -3.48
C ASN A 24 22.17 -22.13 -4.05
N TYR A 25 21.12 -22.00 -3.24
CA TYR A 25 19.91 -21.27 -3.63
C TYR A 25 20.12 -19.77 -3.42
N SER A 26 19.65 -18.95 -4.36
CA SER A 26 19.49 -17.53 -4.16
C SER A 26 18.42 -17.26 -3.06
N LEU A 27 18.35 -16.05 -2.55
CA LEU A 27 17.35 -15.70 -1.55
C LEU A 27 15.92 -15.93 -2.08
N GLY A 28 15.63 -15.48 -3.31
CA GLY A 28 14.32 -15.72 -3.95
C GLY A 28 14.01 -17.22 -4.14
N MET A 29 15.00 -18.05 -4.46
CA MET A 29 14.80 -19.50 -4.50
C MET A 29 14.52 -20.09 -3.12
N LYS A 30 15.13 -19.56 -2.06
CA LYS A 30 14.87 -19.98 -0.67
C LYS A 30 13.45 -19.59 -0.25
N GLN A 31 13.00 -18.39 -0.58
CA GLN A 31 11.61 -17.93 -0.32
C GLN A 31 10.60 -18.81 -1.06
N ARG A 32 10.81 -19.07 -2.34
CA ARG A 32 9.96 -19.99 -3.12
C ARG A 32 9.95 -21.40 -2.55
N LEU A 33 11.06 -21.89 -2.03
CA LEU A 33 11.11 -23.21 -1.38
C LEU A 33 10.31 -23.21 -0.07
N GLY A 34 10.33 -22.12 0.71
CA GLY A 34 9.50 -21.95 1.89
C GLY A 34 8.00 -22.03 1.55
N ILE A 35 7.58 -21.31 0.49
CA ILE A 35 6.20 -21.36 -0.02
C ILE A 35 5.87 -22.79 -0.52
N ALA A 36 6.79 -23.45 -1.26
CA ALA A 36 6.58 -24.83 -1.69
C ALA A 36 6.37 -25.79 -0.52
N ASN A 37 7.12 -25.62 0.57
CA ASN A 37 6.96 -26.43 1.77
C ASN A 37 5.58 -26.23 2.40
N ALA A 38 5.08 -24.99 2.49
CA ALA A 38 3.73 -24.69 2.96
C ALA A 38 2.64 -25.34 2.07
N LEU A 39 2.88 -25.40 0.74
CA LEU A 39 1.95 -25.96 -0.24
C LEU A 39 1.94 -27.52 -0.31
N MET A 40 2.87 -28.21 0.36
CA MET A 40 3.04 -29.66 0.20
C MET A 40 1.76 -30.46 0.53
N ASN A 41 1.00 -30.01 1.53
CA ASN A 41 -0.24 -30.67 1.98
C ASN A 41 -1.50 -30.09 1.34
N ASP A 42 -1.33 -29.24 0.31
CA ASP A 42 -2.43 -28.62 -0.43
C ASP A 42 -3.42 -27.82 0.46
N PRO A 43 -2.95 -26.97 1.36
CA PRO A 43 -3.81 -26.22 2.26
C PRO A 43 -4.72 -25.24 1.49
N GLU A 44 -5.88 -24.92 2.06
CA GLU A 44 -6.76 -23.87 1.55
C GLU A 44 -6.26 -22.49 1.95
N LEU A 45 -5.69 -22.36 3.16
CA LEU A 45 -5.12 -21.14 3.72
C LEU A 45 -3.60 -21.24 3.86
N LEU A 46 -2.90 -20.25 3.36
CA LEU A 46 -1.46 -20.04 3.54
C LEU A 46 -1.24 -18.81 4.42
N ILE A 47 -0.34 -18.91 5.39
CA ILE A 47 0.11 -17.79 6.22
C ILE A 47 1.60 -17.59 5.94
N LEU A 48 1.97 -16.43 5.42
CA LEU A 48 3.31 -16.08 5.00
C LEU A 48 3.76 -14.82 5.71
N ASP A 49 4.84 -14.92 6.47
CA ASP A 49 5.43 -13.82 7.18
C ASP A 49 6.56 -13.21 6.34
N GLU A 50 6.42 -11.92 5.97
CA GLU A 50 7.37 -11.14 5.19
C GLU A 50 7.91 -11.88 3.94
N PRO A 51 7.06 -12.40 3.02
CA PRO A 51 7.52 -13.29 1.94
C PRO A 51 8.39 -12.59 0.90
N THR A 52 8.43 -11.27 0.86
CA THR A 52 9.24 -10.46 -0.07
C THR A 52 10.48 -9.84 0.57
N ASN A 53 10.64 -10.00 1.89
CA ASN A 53 11.71 -9.32 2.63
C ASN A 53 13.11 -9.72 2.14
N GLY A 54 13.94 -8.69 1.91
CA GLY A 54 15.34 -8.85 1.47
C GLY A 54 15.53 -9.24 0.00
N LEU A 55 14.45 -9.34 -0.78
CA LEU A 55 14.54 -9.58 -2.22
C LEU A 55 14.84 -8.28 -2.98
N ASP A 56 15.45 -8.43 -4.15
CA ASP A 56 15.58 -7.37 -5.13
C ASP A 56 14.21 -7.10 -5.82
N PRO A 57 14.05 -5.98 -6.55
CA PRO A 57 12.78 -5.64 -7.20
C PRO A 57 12.28 -6.73 -8.17
N ILE A 58 13.17 -7.48 -8.80
CA ILE A 58 12.80 -8.57 -9.71
C ILE A 58 12.24 -9.74 -8.90
N GLY A 59 12.93 -10.13 -7.83
CA GLY A 59 12.48 -11.19 -6.92
C GLY A 59 11.13 -10.89 -6.27
N ILE A 60 10.91 -9.63 -5.87
CA ILE A 60 9.62 -9.16 -5.34
C ILE A 60 8.51 -9.36 -6.39
N ALA A 61 8.72 -8.88 -7.62
CA ALA A 61 7.76 -9.03 -8.70
C ALA A 61 7.43 -10.50 -9.02
N GLU A 62 8.43 -11.38 -8.93
CA GLU A 62 8.27 -12.82 -9.14
C GLU A 62 7.46 -13.49 -8.01
N ILE A 63 7.71 -13.14 -6.74
CA ILE A 63 6.91 -13.65 -5.60
C ILE A 63 5.48 -13.13 -5.71
N ARG A 64 5.28 -11.85 -6.00
CA ARG A 64 3.95 -11.27 -6.20
C ARG A 64 3.15 -12.01 -7.27
N LYS A 65 3.77 -12.27 -8.43
CA LYS A 65 3.15 -13.05 -9.50
C LYS A 65 2.75 -14.44 -9.02
N LEU A 66 3.63 -15.12 -8.27
CA LEU A 66 3.36 -16.43 -7.70
C LEU A 66 2.16 -16.39 -6.74
N LEU A 67 2.10 -15.42 -5.83
CA LEU A 67 0.99 -15.30 -4.87
C LEU A 67 -0.34 -15.08 -5.60
N LYS A 68 -0.39 -14.19 -6.60
CA LYS A 68 -1.57 -13.99 -7.44
C LYS A 68 -2.00 -15.25 -8.18
N GLU A 69 -1.06 -16.00 -8.76
CA GLU A 69 -1.37 -17.27 -9.41
C GLU A 69 -1.96 -18.31 -8.43
N LEU A 70 -1.44 -18.35 -7.21
CA LEU A 70 -1.96 -19.23 -6.16
C LEU A 70 -3.40 -18.89 -5.76
N THR A 71 -3.76 -17.61 -5.70
CA THR A 71 -5.14 -17.17 -5.39
C THR A 71 -6.06 -17.33 -6.60
N GLU A 72 -5.71 -16.75 -7.74
CA GLU A 72 -6.60 -16.65 -8.91
C GLU A 72 -6.80 -17.98 -9.64
N VAL A 73 -5.73 -18.78 -9.76
CA VAL A 73 -5.75 -20.04 -10.54
C VAL A 73 -5.94 -21.26 -9.64
N HIS A 74 -5.29 -21.25 -8.47
CA HIS A 74 -5.31 -22.41 -7.57
C HIS A 74 -6.32 -22.28 -6.41
N GLY A 75 -7.06 -21.15 -6.33
CA GLY A 75 -8.13 -20.93 -5.35
C GLY A 75 -7.65 -20.92 -3.90
N LYS A 76 -6.40 -20.51 -3.65
CA LYS A 76 -5.84 -20.43 -2.29
C LYS A 76 -6.21 -19.11 -1.63
N THR A 77 -6.47 -19.15 -0.33
CA THR A 77 -6.52 -17.96 0.51
C THR A 77 -5.13 -17.73 1.09
N ILE A 78 -4.64 -16.49 1.03
CA ILE A 78 -3.30 -16.15 1.50
C ILE A 78 -3.39 -14.98 2.48
N LEU A 79 -2.86 -15.19 3.69
CA LEU A 79 -2.61 -14.13 4.66
C LEU A 79 -1.11 -13.83 4.64
N ILE A 80 -0.75 -12.58 4.39
CA ILE A 80 0.64 -12.14 4.38
C ILE A 80 0.85 -11.00 5.37
N SER A 81 2.03 -10.94 6.00
CA SER A 81 2.54 -9.75 6.66
C SER A 81 3.51 -9.02 5.73
N SER A 82 3.55 -7.70 5.79
CA SER A 82 4.60 -6.88 5.18
C SER A 82 4.67 -5.51 5.85
N HIS A 83 5.87 -4.96 5.94
CA HIS A 83 6.11 -3.57 6.31
C HIS A 83 6.22 -2.65 5.08
N GLN A 84 6.16 -3.20 3.87
CA GLN A 84 6.24 -2.46 2.61
C GLN A 84 4.82 -2.23 2.05
N LEU A 85 4.21 -1.12 2.41
CA LEU A 85 2.83 -0.79 2.05
C LEU A 85 2.60 -0.78 0.54
N SER A 86 3.57 -0.28 -0.25
CA SER A 86 3.50 -0.27 -1.72
C SER A 86 3.44 -1.67 -2.35
N GLU A 87 3.95 -2.71 -1.66
CA GLU A 87 3.84 -4.09 -2.11
C GLU A 87 2.43 -4.63 -1.82
N ILE A 88 1.90 -4.33 -0.63
CA ILE A 88 0.55 -4.74 -0.22
C ILE A 88 -0.50 -4.17 -1.15
N GLU A 89 -0.40 -2.88 -1.51
CA GLU A 89 -1.32 -2.23 -2.47
C GLU A 89 -1.46 -2.98 -3.81
N GLN A 90 -0.43 -3.74 -4.19
CA GLN A 90 -0.41 -4.43 -5.49
C GLN A 90 -0.95 -5.85 -5.44
N ILE A 91 -1.13 -6.44 -4.26
CA ILE A 91 -1.49 -7.87 -4.13
C ILE A 91 -2.68 -8.13 -3.21
N ALA A 92 -2.96 -7.25 -2.24
CA ALA A 92 -4.01 -7.49 -1.25
C ALA A 92 -5.39 -7.09 -1.78
N ASP A 93 -6.41 -7.88 -1.45
CA ASP A 93 -7.81 -7.53 -1.62
C ASP A 93 -8.34 -6.83 -0.35
N ILE A 94 -7.93 -7.34 0.82
CA ILE A 94 -8.30 -6.84 2.15
C ILE A 94 -7.01 -6.62 2.93
N ILE A 95 -6.95 -5.54 3.70
CA ILE A 95 -5.83 -5.24 4.59
C ILE A 95 -6.31 -5.07 6.03
N GLY A 96 -5.47 -5.51 6.96
CA GLY A 96 -5.60 -5.23 8.38
C GLY A 96 -4.42 -4.39 8.85
N ILE A 97 -4.69 -3.25 9.49
CA ILE A 97 -3.66 -2.39 10.07
C ILE A 97 -3.48 -2.75 11.53
N LEU A 98 -2.28 -3.29 11.85
CA LEU A 98 -1.89 -3.65 13.21
C LEU A 98 -0.91 -2.60 13.76
N HIS A 99 -1.16 -2.14 14.98
CA HIS A 99 -0.26 -1.25 15.70
C HIS A 99 -0.27 -1.59 17.20
N ASP A 100 0.89 -1.68 17.82
CA ASP A 100 1.07 -2.04 19.24
C ASP A 100 0.31 -3.31 19.68
N GLY A 101 0.16 -4.28 18.77
CA GLY A 101 -0.53 -5.55 19.03
C GLY A 101 -2.06 -5.49 18.91
N GLU A 102 -2.63 -4.35 18.53
CA GLU A 102 -4.06 -4.17 18.30
C GLU A 102 -4.35 -4.04 16.80
N LEU A 103 -5.48 -4.62 16.35
CA LEU A 103 -6.01 -4.41 15.01
C LEU A 103 -6.79 -3.08 15.01
N LEU A 104 -6.20 -2.05 14.40
CA LEU A 104 -6.81 -0.72 14.35
C LEU A 104 -7.93 -0.64 13.32
N GLU A 105 -7.72 -1.26 12.16
CA GLU A 105 -8.68 -1.22 11.06
C GLU A 105 -8.56 -2.46 10.17
N GLU A 106 -9.67 -2.86 9.56
CA GLU A 106 -9.75 -3.81 8.46
C GLU A 106 -10.52 -3.16 7.31
N CYS A 107 -9.94 -3.08 6.13
CA CYS A 107 -10.56 -2.40 4.98
C CYS A 107 -10.27 -3.12 3.66
N ASP A 108 -11.21 -2.96 2.71
CA ASP A 108 -11.07 -3.43 1.33
C ASP A 108 -10.18 -2.46 0.53
N MET A 109 -9.23 -2.99 -0.23
CA MET A 109 -8.35 -2.18 -1.09
C MET A 109 -9.12 -1.33 -2.12
N ASN A 110 -10.30 -1.80 -2.56
CA ASN A 110 -11.13 -0.99 -3.46
C ASN A 110 -11.71 0.24 -2.75
N GLN A 111 -11.98 0.17 -1.44
CA GLN A 111 -12.44 1.32 -0.66
C GLN A 111 -11.30 2.34 -0.53
N ILE A 112 -10.08 1.88 -0.23
CA ILE A 112 -8.90 2.75 -0.21
C ILE A 112 -8.67 3.36 -1.60
N ALA A 113 -8.75 2.57 -2.67
CA ALA A 113 -8.59 3.05 -4.03
C ALA A 113 -9.65 4.10 -4.44
N GLN A 114 -10.88 4.00 -3.93
CA GLN A 114 -11.93 5.01 -4.15
C GLN A 114 -11.66 6.31 -3.39
N HIS A 115 -11.01 6.23 -2.22
CA HIS A 115 -10.52 7.40 -1.48
C HIS A 115 -9.19 7.92 -2.04
N ASN A 116 -8.58 7.19 -2.97
CA ASN A 116 -7.30 7.50 -3.64
C ASN A 116 -7.40 8.63 -4.69
N GLN A 117 -8.33 9.58 -4.50
CA GLN A 117 -8.30 10.79 -5.30
C GLN A 117 -7.03 11.58 -4.96
N ARG A 118 -6.25 11.92 -6.00
CA ARG A 118 -5.19 12.91 -5.84
C ARG A 118 -5.80 14.17 -5.25
N PHE A 119 -5.09 14.78 -4.33
CA PHE A 119 -5.53 16.04 -3.71
C PHE A 119 -4.36 16.99 -3.57
N ILE A 120 -4.67 18.26 -3.52
CA ILE A 120 -3.72 19.30 -3.12
C ILE A 120 -3.91 19.51 -1.63
N SER A 121 -2.87 19.21 -0.83
CA SER A 121 -2.87 19.45 0.61
C SER A 121 -2.24 20.80 0.90
N ILE A 122 -2.94 21.66 1.63
CA ILE A 122 -2.47 22.99 1.99
C ILE A 122 -2.74 23.23 3.47
N THR A 123 -1.68 23.53 4.24
CA THR A 123 -1.80 23.95 5.63
C THR A 123 -1.67 25.47 5.71
N VAL A 124 -2.66 26.12 6.29
CA VAL A 124 -2.82 27.58 6.26
C VAL A 124 -2.92 28.18 7.66
N SER A 125 -2.65 29.48 7.81
CA SER A 125 -2.80 30.21 9.06
C SER A 125 -4.28 30.42 9.45
N ASP A 126 -5.17 30.59 8.47
CA ASP A 126 -6.61 30.79 8.67
C ASP A 126 -7.41 29.96 7.65
N VAL A 127 -7.95 28.84 8.15
CA VAL A 127 -8.74 27.90 7.33
C VAL A 127 -10.06 28.48 6.87
N HIS A 128 -10.72 29.31 7.71
CA HIS A 128 -12.01 29.90 7.37
C HIS A 128 -11.90 30.91 6.23
N GLN A 129 -10.88 31.77 6.29
CA GLN A 129 -10.61 32.73 5.22
C GLN A 129 -10.17 32.00 3.95
N ALA A 130 -9.36 30.95 4.08
CA ALA A 130 -8.86 30.17 2.94
C ALA A 130 -10.01 29.45 2.20
N THR A 131 -10.90 28.75 2.91
CA THR A 131 -12.04 28.06 2.29
C THR A 131 -13.00 29.03 1.61
N ARG A 132 -13.23 30.19 2.21
CA ARG A 132 -14.04 31.23 1.58
C ARG A 132 -13.45 31.71 0.25
N LEU A 133 -12.14 31.93 0.17
CA LEU A 133 -11.47 32.31 -1.08
C LEU A 133 -11.53 31.22 -2.13
N LEU A 134 -11.40 29.92 -1.74
CA LEU A 134 -11.55 28.81 -2.65
C LEU A 134 -12.96 28.77 -3.27
N GLU A 135 -13.99 29.03 -2.49
CA GLU A 135 -15.39 29.04 -2.95
C GLU A 135 -15.72 30.27 -3.80
N GLU A 136 -15.39 31.48 -3.28
CA GLU A 136 -15.81 32.74 -3.91
C GLU A 136 -14.97 33.12 -5.14
N GLU A 137 -13.64 32.95 -5.09
CA GLU A 137 -12.74 33.38 -6.18
C GLU A 137 -12.35 32.26 -7.14
N MET A 138 -12.22 31.01 -6.65
CA MET A 138 -11.82 29.88 -7.47
C MET A 138 -12.96 28.94 -7.83
N GLN A 139 -14.14 29.10 -7.23
CA GLN A 139 -15.33 28.24 -7.43
C GLN A 139 -15.03 26.76 -7.18
N LEU A 140 -14.11 26.46 -6.25
CA LEU A 140 -13.77 25.11 -5.84
C LEU A 140 -14.72 24.69 -4.70
N ALA A 141 -15.43 23.60 -4.89
CA ALA A 141 -16.41 23.07 -3.93
C ALA A 141 -16.02 21.69 -3.38
N ASN A 142 -15.16 20.95 -4.11
CA ASN A 142 -14.75 19.61 -3.70
C ASN A 142 -13.45 19.66 -2.90
N TYR A 143 -13.58 19.96 -1.62
CA TYR A 143 -12.48 19.96 -0.65
C TYR A 143 -12.95 19.43 0.70
N SER A 144 -12.02 19.04 1.56
CA SER A 144 -12.25 18.72 2.97
C SER A 144 -11.29 19.50 3.87
N VAL A 145 -11.74 19.78 5.07
CA VAL A 145 -10.90 20.40 6.11
C VAL A 145 -10.49 19.30 7.09
N ALA A 146 -9.18 19.09 7.21
CA ALA A 146 -8.56 18.19 8.16
C ALA A 146 -8.04 18.93 9.39
N GLU A 147 -7.52 18.21 10.37
CA GLU A 147 -6.89 18.78 11.56
C GLU A 147 -5.71 19.71 11.20
N ASN A 148 -5.27 20.50 12.18
CA ASN A 148 -4.13 21.44 12.05
C ASN A 148 -4.27 22.45 10.91
N ASN A 149 -5.48 22.97 10.66
CA ASN A 149 -5.73 23.96 9.60
C ASN A 149 -5.31 23.51 8.21
N THR A 150 -5.46 22.19 7.92
CA THR A 150 -5.10 21.62 6.62
C THR A 150 -6.35 21.47 5.76
N ILE A 151 -6.27 21.91 4.50
CA ILE A 151 -7.32 21.77 3.49
C ILE A 151 -6.82 20.76 2.46
N LYS A 152 -7.62 19.73 2.17
CA LYS A 152 -7.41 18.78 1.07
C LYS A 152 -8.37 19.14 -0.07
N ILE A 153 -7.86 19.55 -1.22
CA ILE A 153 -8.63 19.94 -2.41
C ILE A 153 -8.54 18.80 -3.43
N PHE A 154 -9.69 18.24 -3.79
CA PHE A 154 -9.79 17.08 -4.70
C PHE A 154 -10.01 17.49 -6.16
N GLU A 155 -10.12 18.77 -6.44
CA GLU A 155 -10.24 19.31 -7.80
C GLU A 155 -8.90 19.90 -8.26
N PHE A 156 -8.50 19.56 -9.48
CA PHE A 156 -7.27 20.04 -10.11
C PHE A 156 -7.58 21.06 -11.22
N ALA A 157 -8.57 21.95 -10.99
CA ALA A 157 -8.88 23.02 -11.89
C ALA A 157 -7.80 24.12 -11.92
N TYR A 158 -6.99 24.20 -10.87
CA TYR A 158 -5.91 25.15 -10.68
C TYR A 158 -4.62 24.45 -10.26
N GLU A 159 -3.50 25.01 -10.65
CA GLU A 159 -2.20 24.55 -10.17
C GLU A 159 -1.96 24.97 -8.70
N PRO A 160 -1.25 24.16 -7.89
CA PRO A 160 -0.99 24.48 -6.48
C PRO A 160 -0.38 25.87 -6.27
N GLN A 161 0.47 26.33 -7.23
CA GLN A 161 1.09 27.64 -7.18
C GLN A 161 0.09 28.80 -7.34
N GLU A 162 -1.02 28.59 -8.05
CA GLU A 162 -2.07 29.60 -8.23
C GLU A 162 -2.85 29.78 -6.93
N ILE A 163 -3.18 28.67 -6.25
CA ILE A 163 -3.84 28.69 -4.94
C ILE A 163 -2.94 29.37 -3.91
N ASN A 164 -1.66 29.00 -3.85
CA ASN A 164 -0.69 29.63 -2.95
C ASN A 164 -0.58 31.14 -3.20
N ARG A 165 -0.59 31.56 -4.47
CA ARG A 165 -0.52 32.99 -4.84
C ARG A 165 -1.78 33.75 -4.42
N LEU A 166 -2.96 33.11 -4.53
CA LEU A 166 -4.21 33.69 -4.06
C LEU A 166 -4.18 33.92 -2.55
N PHE A 167 -3.78 32.89 -1.79
CA PHE A 167 -3.68 32.98 -0.34
C PHE A 167 -2.70 34.06 0.12
N GLY A 168 -1.49 34.09 -0.48
CA GLY A 168 -0.49 35.11 -0.15
C GLY A 168 -0.94 36.52 -0.43
N LYS A 169 -1.69 36.78 -1.54
CA LYS A 169 -2.26 38.11 -1.85
C LYS A 169 -3.32 38.56 -0.80
N ASN A 170 -3.99 37.60 -0.17
CA ASN A 170 -5.00 37.87 0.84
C ASN A 170 -4.48 37.75 2.29
N GLY A 171 -3.14 37.70 2.46
CA GLY A 171 -2.51 37.70 3.79
C GLY A 171 -2.59 36.35 4.53
N ILE A 172 -2.93 35.27 3.85
CA ILE A 172 -2.94 33.93 4.43
C ILE A 172 -1.55 33.33 4.25
N GLU A 173 -0.92 32.94 5.37
CA GLU A 173 0.34 32.22 5.33
C GLU A 173 0.12 30.75 5.04
N VAL A 174 0.91 30.18 4.13
CA VAL A 174 0.91 28.77 3.78
C VAL A 174 2.15 28.13 4.38
N SER A 175 1.98 27.22 5.33
CA SER A 175 3.07 26.52 6.00
C SER A 175 3.48 25.23 5.27
N SER A 176 2.56 24.60 4.56
CA SER A 176 2.87 23.47 3.68
C SER A 176 1.94 23.44 2.46
N LEU A 177 2.48 22.94 1.35
CA LEU A 177 1.75 22.75 0.09
C LEU A 177 2.37 21.58 -0.67
N PHE A 178 1.58 20.52 -0.90
CA PHE A 178 2.02 19.38 -1.70
C PHE A 178 0.83 18.70 -2.40
N ILE A 179 1.15 17.92 -3.42
CA ILE A 179 0.15 17.03 -4.05
C ILE A 179 0.25 15.68 -3.37
N GLY A 180 -0.81 15.30 -2.66
CA GLY A 180 -0.97 13.97 -2.09
C GLY A 180 -1.67 13.04 -3.07
N SER A 181 -1.39 11.78 -2.96
CA SER A 181 -2.20 10.70 -3.53
C SER A 181 -2.67 9.90 -2.34
N GLY A 182 -3.97 9.78 -2.12
CA GLY A 182 -4.49 8.93 -1.06
C GLY A 182 -4.04 7.48 -1.27
N ASN A 183 -2.80 7.14 -0.90
CA ASN A 183 -2.25 5.80 -0.95
C ASN A 183 -2.34 5.15 0.44
N LEU A 184 -2.14 3.85 0.49
CA LEU A 184 -2.17 3.10 1.74
C LEU A 184 -1.19 3.66 2.79
N GLU A 185 -0.07 4.22 2.36
CA GLU A 185 0.92 4.83 3.27
C GLU A 185 0.37 6.06 3.99
N GLU A 186 -0.38 6.91 3.28
CA GLU A 186 -1.01 8.09 3.87
C GLU A 186 -2.15 7.69 4.81
N HIS A 187 -2.98 6.74 4.40
CA HIS A 187 -4.04 6.16 5.22
C HIS A 187 -3.46 5.54 6.51
N PHE A 188 -2.40 4.75 6.39
CA PHE A 188 -1.69 4.19 7.54
C PHE A 188 -1.18 5.28 8.49
N ARG A 189 -0.58 6.35 7.95
CA ARG A 189 -0.05 7.48 8.74
C ARG A 189 -1.16 8.22 9.49
N GLU A 190 -2.32 8.41 8.87
CA GLU A 190 -3.48 9.04 9.51
C GLU A 190 -3.99 8.22 10.70
N ILE A 191 -4.12 6.89 10.54
CA ILE A 191 -4.65 6.00 11.58
C ILE A 191 -3.66 5.81 12.73
N THR A 192 -2.35 5.74 12.44
CA THR A 192 -1.31 5.54 13.46
C THR A 192 -0.82 6.84 14.10
N GLY A 193 -1.41 7.99 13.77
CA GLY A 193 -1.01 9.29 14.31
C GLY A 193 0.37 9.77 13.85
N GLY A 194 0.85 9.26 12.69
CA GLY A 194 2.14 9.66 12.12
C GLY A 194 3.36 8.95 12.73
N VAL A 195 3.15 7.96 13.58
CA VAL A 195 4.22 7.09 14.08
C VAL A 195 4.62 6.16 12.94
N GLY A 196 5.85 6.31 12.43
CA GLY A 196 6.36 5.49 11.33
C GLY A 196 6.44 4.00 11.69
N ILE A 197 6.41 3.16 10.66
CA ILE A 197 6.68 1.73 10.78
C ILE A 197 8.14 1.60 11.27
N ALA A 198 8.32 1.04 12.47
CA ALA A 198 9.63 0.79 13.06
C ALA A 198 10.28 -0.45 12.43
#